data_f1885155c867379a97fd51e481cd4688
#
_entry.id   f1885155c867379a97fd51e481cd4688
#
_cell.length_a   1.000
_cell.length_b   1.000
_cell.length_c   1.000
_cell.angle_alpha   90.00
_cell.angle_beta   90.00
_cell.angle_gamma   90.00
#
_symmetry.space_group_name_H-M   'P 1'
#
loop_
_entity.id
_entity.type
_entity.pdbx_description
1 polymer ?
#
loop_
_entity_poly.entity_id
_entity_poly.type
_entity_poly.pdbx_seq_one_letter_code
_entity_poly.pdbx_strand_id
1 'polypeptide(L)'
;MNEMNPPDATGTGAMIGGSDIEHPELLSQDSEGAQPAVVEPAKVLRIGSMVKQLLEEVRQAPLDDASRERLVEVYERSVVELADALSPELQHELHSLALPFSDDAVPSDAELRVAQAQLVGWLEGLFHGIQATLFAQQVAARQQIEQMRQLPSRETPGERPGTYL
;
A
#
# COMPACT_ATOMS: atom_id res chain seq x y z
N MET A 1 -1.15 72.54 -4.13
CA MET A 1 -1.20 72.69 -5.59
C MET A 1 -1.44 71.36 -6.16
N ASN A 2 -2.59 71.24 -6.43
CA ASN A 2 -3.36 70.87 -7.62
C ASN A 2 -3.40 69.39 -7.84
N GLU A 3 -4.52 68.79 -7.54
CA GLU A 3 -5.69 68.64 -8.43
C GLU A 3 -5.38 67.62 -9.55
N MET A 4 -6.14 66.69 -9.84
CA MET A 4 -7.59 66.60 -9.95
C MET A 4 -7.94 65.13 -10.30
N ASN A 5 -8.99 64.70 -9.70
CA ASN A 5 -9.82 63.57 -9.99
C ASN A 5 -10.56 63.61 -11.33
N PRO A 6 -11.41 62.72 -11.64
CA PRO A 6 -11.45 61.58 -12.56
C PRO A 6 -12.27 61.92 -13.82
N PRO A 7 -12.89 61.08 -14.60
CA PRO A 7 -13.92 60.12 -14.26
C PRO A 7 -14.04 58.86 -15.18
N ASP A 8 -14.87 57.94 -14.66
CA ASP A 8 -15.99 57.25 -15.33
C ASP A 8 -15.68 56.31 -16.51
N ALA A 9 -16.21 55.23 -16.48
CA ALA A 9 -17.48 54.60 -16.41
C ALA A 9 -17.53 53.34 -17.30
N THR A 10 -18.23 52.40 -16.79
CA THR A 10 -19.11 51.42 -17.48
C THR A 10 -18.50 50.39 -18.42
N GLY A 11 -18.91 49.20 -18.07
CA GLY A 11 -18.98 48.07 -18.98
C GLY A 11 -18.83 46.74 -18.27
N THR A 12 -19.81 46.36 -17.53
CA THR A 12 -20.70 45.20 -17.73
C THR A 12 -20.04 44.05 -18.49
N GLY A 13 -19.99 42.94 -17.82
CA GLY A 13 -19.70 41.67 -18.44
C GLY A 13 -19.44 40.60 -17.39
N ALA A 14 -20.49 40.21 -16.73
CA ALA A 14 -20.57 38.92 -16.02
C ALA A 14 -20.37 37.78 -17.00
N MET A 15 -19.77 36.74 -16.55
CA MET A 15 -19.95 35.30 -16.86
C MET A 15 -18.78 34.63 -16.18
N ILE A 16 -18.90 34.22 -14.92
CA ILE A 16 -19.50 32.99 -14.46
C ILE A 16 -19.05 31.78 -15.26
N GLY A 17 -18.49 30.92 -14.54
CA GLY A 17 -18.70 29.51 -14.76
C GLY A 17 -17.61 28.82 -15.55
N GLY A 18 -16.66 28.43 -14.86
CA GLY A 18 -15.92 27.26 -15.18
C GLY A 18 -15.75 26.52 -13.87
N SER A 19 -16.77 25.81 -13.47
CA SER A 19 -16.61 24.75 -12.51
C SER A 19 -15.75 23.71 -13.19
N ASP A 20 -14.45 23.79 -12.99
CA ASP A 20 -13.58 22.66 -13.20
C ASP A 20 -13.97 21.61 -12.19
N ILE A 21 -14.94 20.81 -12.57
CA ILE A 21 -15.16 19.51 -12.01
C ILE A 21 -13.94 18.72 -12.46
N GLU A 22 -12.93 18.68 -11.63
CA GLU A 22 -11.84 17.76 -11.77
C GLU A 22 -12.45 16.37 -11.86
N HIS A 23 -12.38 15.81 -13.04
CA HIS A 23 -12.78 14.44 -13.28
C HIS A 23 -11.92 13.51 -12.43
N PRO A 24 -12.49 12.57 -11.69
CA PRO A 24 -11.74 11.54 -10.97
C PRO A 24 -11.19 10.46 -11.91
N GLU A 25 -10.77 10.84 -13.11
CA GLU A 25 -10.20 9.90 -14.09
C GLU A 25 -8.72 9.62 -13.91
N LEU A 26 -8.06 10.31 -12.96
CA LEU A 26 -6.61 10.15 -12.77
C LEU A 26 -6.21 9.02 -11.80
N LEU A 27 -7.17 8.28 -11.24
CA LEU A 27 -6.86 7.17 -10.33
C LEU A 27 -6.98 5.78 -10.95
N SER A 28 -7.25 5.68 -12.25
CA SER A 28 -7.49 4.38 -12.91
C SER A 28 -6.42 3.96 -13.90
N GLN A 29 -5.35 4.73 -14.10
CA GLN A 29 -4.36 4.41 -15.13
C GLN A 29 -3.03 3.84 -14.64
N ASP A 30 -2.79 3.74 -13.33
CA ASP A 30 -1.52 3.21 -12.82
C ASP A 30 -1.54 1.74 -12.38
N SER A 31 -2.63 1.01 -12.63
CA SER A 31 -2.74 -0.38 -12.15
C SER A 31 -2.28 -1.45 -13.14
N GLU A 32 -2.01 -1.13 -14.39
CA GLU A 32 -1.68 -2.15 -15.41
C GLU A 32 -0.19 -2.46 -15.56
N GLY A 33 0.66 -1.88 -14.73
CA GLY A 33 2.11 -2.15 -14.77
C GLY A 33 2.78 -2.25 -13.39
N ALA A 34 2.04 -2.02 -12.31
CA ALA A 34 2.60 -2.08 -10.98
C ALA A 34 2.86 -3.54 -10.57
N GLN A 35 4.12 -3.87 -10.34
CA GLN A 35 4.49 -5.15 -9.77
C GLN A 35 3.82 -5.32 -8.40
N PRO A 36 3.37 -6.55 -8.05
CA PRO A 36 2.77 -6.78 -6.76
C PRO A 36 3.75 -6.43 -5.63
N ALA A 37 3.27 -5.77 -4.59
CA ALA A 37 4.08 -5.39 -3.43
C ALA A 37 4.76 -6.59 -2.78
N VAL A 38 4.11 -7.74 -2.79
CA VAL A 38 4.65 -9.03 -2.35
C VAL A 38 4.67 -9.99 -3.53
N VAL A 39 5.87 -10.37 -3.96
CA VAL A 39 6.09 -11.25 -5.12
C VAL A 39 5.83 -12.71 -4.74
N GLU A 40 6.28 -13.14 -3.56
CA GLU A 40 6.11 -14.49 -3.05
C GLU A 40 5.41 -14.51 -1.68
N PRO A 41 4.07 -14.35 -1.64
CA PRO A 41 3.32 -14.25 -0.37
C PRO A 41 3.52 -15.45 0.56
N ALA A 42 3.59 -16.66 0.01
CA ALA A 42 3.77 -17.86 0.82
C ALA A 42 5.15 -17.90 1.49
N LYS A 43 6.19 -17.41 0.85
CA LYS A 43 7.54 -17.30 1.42
C LYS A 43 7.55 -16.30 2.58
N VAL A 44 6.96 -15.14 2.37
CA VAL A 44 6.87 -14.09 3.39
C VAL A 44 6.10 -14.57 4.62
N LEU A 45 4.99 -15.27 4.43
CA LEU A 45 4.21 -15.86 5.54
C LEU A 45 5.00 -16.89 6.32
N ARG A 46 5.71 -17.80 5.65
CA ARG A 46 6.53 -18.84 6.33
C ARG A 46 7.65 -18.21 7.15
N ILE A 47 8.40 -17.27 6.57
CA ILE A 47 9.50 -16.60 7.28
C ILE A 47 8.96 -15.77 8.43
N GLY A 48 7.88 -15.02 8.22
CA GLY A 48 7.25 -14.22 9.27
C GLY A 48 6.78 -15.07 10.45
N SER A 49 6.17 -16.21 10.20
CA SER A 49 5.76 -17.15 11.24
C SER A 49 6.95 -17.73 11.99
N MET A 50 8.04 -18.08 11.29
CA MET A 50 9.27 -18.57 11.91
C MET A 50 9.91 -17.52 12.82
N VAL A 51 10.06 -16.28 12.34
CA VAL A 51 10.65 -15.18 13.14
C VAL A 51 9.79 -14.89 14.37
N LYS A 52 8.47 -14.91 14.24
CA LYS A 52 7.54 -14.75 15.38
C LYS A 52 7.70 -15.84 16.40
N GLN A 53 7.81 -17.10 15.98
CA GLN A 53 8.04 -18.23 16.88
C GLN A 53 9.38 -18.11 17.61
N LEU A 54 10.45 -17.74 16.88
CA LEU A 54 11.77 -17.52 17.50
C LEU A 54 11.73 -16.39 18.54
N LEU A 55 10.99 -15.32 18.28
CA LEU A 55 10.78 -14.25 19.24
C LEU A 55 10.13 -14.74 20.54
N GLU A 56 9.13 -15.61 20.44
CA GLU A 56 8.49 -16.21 21.62
C GLU A 56 9.46 -17.10 22.41
N GLU A 57 10.29 -17.89 21.74
CA GLU A 57 11.30 -18.73 22.38
C GLU A 57 12.34 -17.88 23.15
N VAL A 58 12.83 -16.80 22.52
CA VAL A 58 13.80 -15.88 23.14
C VAL A 58 13.22 -15.16 24.37
N ARG A 59 11.90 -14.98 24.43
CA ARG A 59 11.23 -14.37 25.58
C ARG A 59 11.14 -15.31 26.79
N GLN A 60 11.16 -16.62 26.55
CA GLN A 60 10.90 -17.63 27.59
C GLN A 60 12.15 -18.01 28.37
N ALA A 61 13.33 -17.93 27.76
CA ALA A 61 14.57 -18.33 28.41
C ALA A 61 15.74 -17.44 27.98
N PRO A 62 16.71 -17.16 28.88
CA PRO A 62 17.93 -16.50 28.51
C PRO A 62 18.76 -17.39 27.59
N LEU A 63 19.40 -16.76 26.57
CA LEU A 63 20.25 -17.44 25.61
C LEU A 63 21.73 -17.32 26.00
N ASP A 64 22.49 -18.39 25.76
CA ASP A 64 23.94 -18.34 25.81
C ASP A 64 24.51 -17.63 24.57
N ASP A 65 25.80 -17.29 24.58
CA ASP A 65 26.45 -16.55 23.52
C ASP A 65 26.34 -17.26 22.16
N ALA A 66 26.58 -18.56 22.14
CA ALA A 66 26.50 -19.36 20.91
C ALA A 66 25.07 -19.36 20.32
N SER A 67 24.05 -19.44 21.16
CA SER A 67 22.65 -19.34 20.72
C SER A 67 22.32 -17.94 20.20
N ARG A 68 22.86 -16.88 20.81
CA ARG A 68 22.67 -15.51 20.32
C ARG A 68 23.35 -15.28 18.97
N GLU A 69 24.58 -15.75 18.80
CA GLU A 69 25.27 -15.71 17.49
C GLU A 69 24.46 -16.42 16.41
N ARG A 70 23.97 -17.60 16.73
CA ARG A 70 23.12 -18.35 15.80
C ARG A 70 21.82 -17.63 15.45
N LEU A 71 21.24 -16.95 16.40
CA LEU A 71 20.01 -16.18 16.18
C LEU A 71 20.24 -14.96 15.31
N VAL A 72 21.41 -14.28 15.42
CA VAL A 72 21.85 -13.22 14.50
C VAL A 72 21.88 -13.74 13.07
N GLU A 73 22.55 -14.88 12.83
CA GLU A 73 22.63 -15.47 11.50
C GLU A 73 21.25 -15.78 10.91
N VAL A 74 20.36 -16.35 11.73
CA VAL A 74 18.99 -16.66 11.29
C VAL A 74 18.21 -15.40 10.98
N TYR A 75 18.34 -14.36 11.81
CA TYR A 75 17.69 -13.06 11.57
C TYR A 75 18.16 -12.42 10.26
N GLU A 76 19.47 -12.28 10.06
CA GLU A 76 20.05 -11.65 8.87
C GLU A 76 19.66 -12.42 7.59
N ARG A 77 19.73 -13.74 7.65
CA ARG A 77 19.26 -14.57 6.53
C ARG A 77 17.77 -14.39 6.25
N SER A 78 16.97 -14.26 7.32
CA SER A 78 15.52 -14.02 7.16
C SER A 78 15.24 -12.69 6.47
N VAL A 79 15.99 -11.63 6.80
CA VAL A 79 15.87 -10.31 6.15
C VAL A 79 16.21 -10.42 4.66
N VAL A 80 17.28 -11.11 4.28
CA VAL A 80 17.66 -11.31 2.88
C VAL A 80 16.58 -12.07 2.11
N GLU A 81 16.12 -13.19 2.66
CA GLU A 81 15.09 -14.01 2.02
C GLU A 81 13.73 -13.30 1.92
N LEU A 82 13.41 -12.44 2.89
CA LEU A 82 12.22 -11.58 2.81
C LEU A 82 12.38 -10.54 1.71
N ALA A 83 13.54 -9.88 1.61
CA ALA A 83 13.79 -8.88 0.59
C ALA A 83 13.56 -9.45 -0.81
N ASP A 84 14.06 -10.65 -1.09
CA ASP A 84 13.87 -11.31 -2.39
C ASP A 84 12.40 -11.57 -2.76
N ALA A 85 11.53 -11.65 -1.77
CA ALA A 85 10.10 -11.92 -1.95
C ALA A 85 9.23 -10.65 -2.05
N LEU A 86 9.84 -9.47 -2.06
CA LEU A 86 9.18 -8.17 -1.99
C LEU A 86 9.47 -7.30 -3.23
N SER A 87 8.61 -6.30 -3.47
CA SER A 87 8.88 -5.26 -4.46
C SER A 87 10.09 -4.41 -4.07
N PRO A 88 10.76 -3.74 -5.04
CA PRO A 88 11.92 -2.88 -4.76
C PRO A 88 11.67 -1.82 -3.68
N GLU A 89 10.48 -1.25 -3.65
CA GLU A 89 10.07 -0.25 -2.65
C GLU A 89 10.06 -0.84 -1.24
N LEU A 90 9.45 -2.01 -1.09
CA LEU A 90 9.39 -2.72 0.20
C LEU A 90 10.75 -3.30 0.60
N GLN A 91 11.59 -3.70 -0.34
CA GLN A 91 12.98 -4.08 -0.05
C GLN A 91 13.75 -2.92 0.56
N HIS A 92 13.61 -1.72 -0.02
CA HIS A 92 14.27 -0.52 0.50
C HIS A 92 13.78 -0.17 1.91
N GLU A 93 12.48 -0.25 2.14
CA GLU A 93 11.87 -0.02 3.45
C GLU A 93 12.37 -1.03 4.47
N LEU A 94 12.38 -2.33 4.14
CA LEU A 94 12.88 -3.39 5.00
C LEU A 94 14.35 -3.17 5.38
N HIS A 95 15.22 -2.82 4.43
CA HIS A 95 16.64 -2.55 4.70
C HIS A 95 16.83 -1.31 5.57
N SER A 96 15.95 -0.33 5.50
CA SER A 96 16.01 0.87 6.36
C SER A 96 15.65 0.56 7.81
N LEU A 97 14.81 -0.45 8.03
CA LEU A 97 14.35 -0.86 9.36
C LEU A 97 15.25 -1.93 9.99
N ALA A 98 15.71 -2.87 9.19
CA ALA A 98 16.55 -3.98 9.63
C ALA A 98 18.01 -3.55 9.70
N LEU A 99 18.37 -2.81 10.74
CA LEU A 99 19.75 -2.40 10.97
C LEU A 99 20.63 -3.63 11.25
N PRO A 100 21.84 -3.67 10.66
CA PRO A 100 22.78 -4.75 10.94
C PRO A 100 23.25 -4.71 12.40
N PHE A 101 23.51 -5.88 12.96
CA PHE A 101 24.16 -5.98 14.25
C PHE A 101 25.65 -5.57 14.15
N SER A 102 26.22 -5.13 15.27
CA SER A 102 27.65 -4.81 15.32
C SER A 102 28.50 -6.08 15.24
N ASP A 103 29.54 -6.07 14.40
CA ASP A 103 30.47 -7.20 14.28
C ASP A 103 31.40 -7.34 15.50
N ASP A 104 31.48 -6.31 16.36
CA ASP A 104 32.44 -6.25 17.45
C ASP A 104 32.00 -7.02 18.71
N ALA A 105 30.75 -7.34 18.86
CA ALA A 105 30.22 -8.03 20.04
C ALA A 105 28.93 -8.81 19.74
N VAL A 106 28.77 -9.93 20.44
CA VAL A 106 27.51 -10.69 20.40
C VAL A 106 26.37 -9.84 20.97
N PRO A 107 25.28 -9.61 20.22
CA PRO A 107 24.16 -8.83 20.72
C PRO A 107 23.56 -9.43 22.00
N SER A 108 23.05 -8.56 22.86
CA SER A 108 22.30 -8.99 24.05
C SER A 108 20.93 -9.59 23.66
N ASP A 109 20.34 -10.36 24.57
CA ASP A 109 18.97 -10.88 24.41
C ASP A 109 17.95 -9.75 24.16
N ALA A 110 18.18 -8.58 24.79
CA ALA A 110 17.31 -7.43 24.63
C ALA A 110 17.39 -6.85 23.19
N GLU A 111 18.58 -6.71 22.63
CA GLU A 111 18.79 -6.23 21.27
C GLU A 111 18.19 -7.20 20.25
N LEU A 112 18.40 -8.50 20.42
CA LEU A 112 17.81 -9.52 19.56
C LEU A 112 16.27 -9.49 19.61
N ARG A 113 15.68 -9.34 20.79
CA ARG A 113 14.23 -9.23 20.95
C ARG A 113 13.67 -7.98 20.27
N VAL A 114 14.35 -6.85 20.37
CA VAL A 114 13.93 -5.60 19.71
C VAL A 114 13.99 -5.76 18.19
N ALA A 115 15.09 -6.28 17.65
CA ALA A 115 15.24 -6.48 16.22
C ALA A 115 14.15 -7.42 15.64
N GLN A 116 13.92 -8.54 16.30
CA GLN A 116 12.87 -9.48 15.90
C GLN A 116 11.46 -8.89 16.03
N ALA A 117 11.18 -8.15 17.11
CA ALA A 117 9.90 -7.50 17.30
C ALA A 117 9.61 -6.42 16.26
N GLN A 118 10.64 -5.65 15.85
CA GLN A 118 10.52 -4.70 14.75
C GLN A 118 10.16 -5.39 13.44
N LEU A 119 10.87 -6.46 13.10
CA LEU A 119 10.61 -7.22 11.87
C LEU A 119 9.21 -7.83 11.86
N VAL A 120 8.79 -8.45 12.97
CA VAL A 120 7.44 -9.01 13.11
C VAL A 120 6.37 -7.92 13.00
N GLY A 121 6.55 -6.80 13.70
CA GLY A 121 5.62 -5.67 13.65
C GLY A 121 5.48 -5.07 12.26
N TRP A 122 6.60 -4.93 11.55
CA TRP A 122 6.59 -4.47 10.16
C TRP A 122 5.84 -5.44 9.24
N LEU A 123 6.09 -6.73 9.35
CA LEU A 123 5.39 -7.76 8.57
C LEU A 123 3.88 -7.78 8.86
N GLU A 124 3.49 -7.69 10.12
CA GLU A 124 2.07 -7.61 10.49
C GLU A 124 1.40 -6.35 9.91
N GLY A 125 2.08 -5.20 9.96
CA GLY A 125 1.62 -3.97 9.32
C GLY A 125 1.46 -4.10 7.81
N LEU A 126 2.43 -4.72 7.14
CA LEU A 126 2.38 -5.00 5.70
C LEU A 126 1.16 -5.86 5.33
N PHE A 127 0.91 -6.94 6.06
CA PHE A 127 -0.26 -7.81 5.82
C PHE A 127 -1.58 -7.09 6.06
N HIS A 128 -1.70 -6.32 7.12
CA HIS A 128 -2.90 -5.51 7.38
C HIS A 128 -3.14 -4.49 6.28
N GLY A 129 -2.10 -3.82 5.79
CA GLY A 129 -2.19 -2.89 4.66
C GLY A 129 -2.69 -3.57 3.38
N ILE A 130 -2.16 -4.73 3.04
CA ILE A 130 -2.60 -5.52 1.88
C ILE A 130 -4.07 -5.93 2.02
N GLN A 131 -4.47 -6.44 3.19
CA GLN A 131 -5.86 -6.82 3.44
C GLN A 131 -6.82 -5.64 3.33
N ALA A 132 -6.45 -4.48 3.85
CA ALA A 132 -7.24 -3.26 3.76
C ALA A 132 -7.41 -2.81 2.29
N THR A 133 -6.36 -2.89 1.50
CA THR A 133 -6.39 -2.56 0.06
C THR A 133 -7.31 -3.50 -0.71
N LEU A 134 -7.20 -4.81 -0.47
CA LEU A 134 -8.08 -5.80 -1.11
C LEU A 134 -9.55 -5.59 -0.74
N PHE A 135 -9.84 -5.26 0.52
CA PHE A 135 -11.19 -4.96 0.96
C PHE A 135 -11.74 -3.70 0.27
N ALA A 136 -10.95 -2.63 0.18
CA ALA A 136 -11.34 -1.41 -0.51
C ALA A 136 -11.65 -1.67 -2.00
N GLN A 137 -10.83 -2.47 -2.69
CA GLN A 137 -11.08 -2.87 -4.07
C GLN A 137 -12.38 -3.66 -4.23
N GLN A 138 -12.70 -4.58 -3.31
CA GLN A 138 -13.96 -5.34 -3.33
C GLN A 138 -15.18 -4.43 -3.16
N VAL A 139 -15.10 -3.45 -2.27
CA VAL A 139 -16.17 -2.46 -2.06
C VAL A 139 -16.37 -1.61 -3.31
N ALA A 140 -15.29 -1.11 -3.90
CA ALA A 140 -15.34 -0.32 -5.14
C ALA A 140 -15.97 -1.12 -6.30
N ALA A 141 -15.57 -2.38 -6.48
CA ALA A 141 -16.13 -3.26 -7.52
C ALA A 141 -17.64 -3.48 -7.34
N ARG A 142 -18.11 -3.69 -6.11
CA ARG A 142 -19.55 -3.82 -5.81
C ARG A 142 -20.33 -2.55 -6.15
N GLN A 143 -19.78 -1.39 -5.82
CA GLN A 143 -20.39 -0.10 -6.13
C GLN A 143 -20.50 0.14 -7.63
N GLN A 144 -19.47 -0.24 -8.40
CA GLN A 144 -19.51 -0.16 -9.87
C GLN A 144 -20.61 -1.04 -10.47
N ILE A 145 -20.75 -2.28 -9.98
CA ILE A 145 -21.79 -3.20 -10.43
C ILE A 145 -23.18 -2.64 -10.11
N GLU A 146 -23.36 -2.07 -8.92
CA GLU A 146 -24.63 -1.45 -8.50
C GLU A 146 -24.99 -0.27 -9.41
N GLN A 147 -24.03 0.60 -9.72
CA GLN A 147 -24.21 1.73 -10.63
C GLN A 147 -24.59 1.27 -12.05
N MET A 148 -23.95 0.21 -12.56
CA MET A 148 -24.30 -0.35 -13.88
C MET A 148 -25.72 -0.92 -13.92
N ARG A 149 -26.21 -1.49 -12.81
CA ARG A 149 -27.60 -1.98 -12.71
C ARG A 149 -28.64 -0.86 -12.69
N GLN A 150 -28.26 0.32 -12.20
CA GLN A 150 -29.14 1.49 -12.13
C GLN A 150 -29.20 2.27 -13.45
N LEU A 151 -28.28 2.03 -14.39
CA LEU A 151 -28.36 2.62 -15.71
C LEU A 151 -29.53 1.95 -16.49
N PRO A 152 -30.53 2.75 -16.93
CA PRO A 152 -31.62 2.20 -17.73
C PRO A 152 -31.05 1.56 -19.01
N SER A 153 -31.44 0.31 -19.27
CA SER A 153 -31.14 -0.34 -20.52
C SER A 153 -31.59 0.59 -21.65
N ARG A 154 -30.66 1.04 -22.49
CA ARG A 154 -30.98 1.76 -23.70
C ARG A 154 -31.83 0.80 -24.51
N GLU A 155 -33.15 1.00 -24.46
CA GLU A 155 -34.05 0.38 -25.40
C GLU A 155 -33.60 0.82 -26.80
N THR A 156 -33.13 -0.10 -27.60
CA THR A 156 -32.98 0.06 -29.04
C THR A 156 -34.36 0.46 -29.58
N PRO A 157 -34.49 1.61 -30.28
CA PRO A 157 -35.77 2.00 -30.85
C PRO A 157 -36.20 0.92 -31.83
N GLY A 158 -37.38 0.37 -31.58
CA GLY A 158 -37.92 -0.80 -32.19
C GLY A 158 -37.85 -0.83 -33.72
N GLU A 159 -37.46 -1.96 -34.21
CA GLU A 159 -37.87 -2.47 -35.51
C GLU A 159 -39.39 -2.43 -35.58
N ARG A 160 -39.91 -1.54 -36.41
CA ARG A 160 -41.30 -1.55 -36.79
C ARG A 160 -41.56 -2.81 -37.61
N PRO A 161 -42.51 -3.67 -37.22
CA PRO A 161 -42.91 -4.77 -38.09
C PRO A 161 -43.51 -4.19 -39.37
N GLY A 162 -42.86 -4.47 -40.49
CA GLY A 162 -43.34 -4.11 -41.78
C GLY A 162 -44.72 -4.77 -42.07
N THR A 163 -45.69 -3.93 -42.36
CA THR A 163 -46.99 -4.36 -42.84
C THR A 163 -46.81 -4.84 -44.26
N TYR A 164 -46.92 -6.16 -44.47
CA TYR A 164 -47.12 -6.71 -45.81
C TYR A 164 -48.61 -6.66 -46.13
N LEU A 165 -48.91 -5.91 -47.19
CA LEU A 165 -50.09 -6.03 -47.93
C LEU A 165 -49.80 -6.85 -49.19
#